data_861b5c775977d0382a92b6aa92c864ee
#
_entry.id   861b5c775977d0382a92b6aa92c864ee
#
_cell.length_a   1.000
_cell.length_b   1.000
_cell.length_c   1.000
_cell.angle_alpha   90.00
_cell.angle_beta   90.00
_cell.angle_gamma   90.00
#
_symmetry.space_group_name_H-M   'P 1'
#
loop_
_entity.id
_entity.type
_entity.pdbx_description
1 polymer ?
#
loop_
_entity_poly.entity_id
_entity_poly.type
_entity_poly.pdbx_seq_one_letter_code
_entity_poly.pdbx_strand_id
1 'polypeptide(L)'
;MQQARNWLQRCIQSHSRCVHERKSTYLPRRLIAVRSENSRILARLCNNNEVPVGTMYLTFSHCWGNISFLTLTRENLHQFRKSIPVAKLSQSFQDALYVTSQLGFQYIWIDSLCIVRNDPDQEDCKHEVPHMGEIYKNAACNLAATAFENGRLGLFSERHSAHILPAQVICKWDWPFTKKFYVQCAFLWEYITESPLYTRGWVIQEHILVYICLLYTSPSPRD
;
A
#
# COMPACT_ATOMS: atom_id res chain seq x y z
N MET A 1 -10.20 -4.56 8.45
CA MET A 1 -8.84 -4.26 9.00
C MET A 1 -8.31 -5.35 9.93
N GLN A 2 -9.06 -5.89 10.87
CA GLN A 2 -8.57 -6.92 11.80
C GLN A 2 -8.05 -8.19 11.10
N GLN A 3 -8.72 -8.66 10.07
CA GLN A 3 -8.29 -9.83 9.29
C GLN A 3 -6.96 -9.59 8.57
N ALA A 4 -6.78 -8.44 7.94
CA ALA A 4 -5.52 -8.07 7.29
C ALA A 4 -4.36 -7.99 8.30
N ARG A 5 -4.63 -7.42 9.49
CA ARG A 5 -3.65 -7.41 10.60
C ARG A 5 -3.25 -8.83 11.02
N ASN A 6 -4.22 -9.72 11.20
CA ASN A 6 -3.96 -11.10 11.60
C ASN A 6 -3.14 -11.86 10.53
N TRP A 7 -3.45 -11.67 9.25
CA TRP A 7 -2.69 -12.28 8.16
C TRP A 7 -1.24 -11.77 8.13
N LEU A 8 -1.07 -10.45 8.25
CA LEU A 8 0.24 -9.82 8.25
C LEU A 8 1.08 -10.28 9.44
N GLN A 9 0.51 -10.31 10.63
CA GLN A 9 1.19 -10.81 11.84
C GLN A 9 1.60 -12.27 11.69
N ARG A 10 0.71 -13.13 11.21
CA ARG A 10 1.02 -14.54 10.95
C ARG A 10 2.16 -14.68 9.95
N CYS A 11 2.12 -13.92 8.86
CA CYS A 11 3.18 -13.93 7.85
C CYS A 11 4.53 -13.52 8.44
N ILE A 12 4.55 -12.42 9.21
CA ILE A 12 5.76 -11.89 9.85
C ILE A 12 6.36 -12.89 10.85
N GLN A 13 5.52 -13.67 11.55
CA GLN A 13 5.96 -14.55 12.64
C GLN A 13 6.30 -15.97 12.19
N SER A 14 5.66 -16.49 11.15
CA SER A 14 5.71 -17.91 10.83
C SER A 14 6.30 -18.27 9.47
N HIS A 15 6.34 -17.36 8.52
CA HIS A 15 6.90 -17.67 7.21
C HIS A 15 8.42 -17.48 7.22
N SER A 16 9.16 -18.56 6.97
CA SER A 16 10.63 -18.57 7.02
C SER A 16 11.27 -17.49 6.13
N ARG A 17 10.78 -17.30 4.91
CA ARG A 17 11.25 -16.22 4.02
C ARG A 17 11.04 -14.84 4.62
N CYS A 18 9.86 -14.58 5.20
CA CYS A 18 9.55 -13.29 5.81
C CYS A 18 10.37 -13.01 7.08
N VAL A 19 10.80 -14.06 7.79
CA VAL A 19 11.59 -13.95 9.02
C VAL A 19 13.09 -13.83 8.72
N HIS A 20 13.61 -14.68 7.82
CA HIS A 20 15.05 -14.80 7.61
C HIS A 20 15.65 -13.72 6.71
N GLU A 21 14.90 -13.22 5.73
CA GLU A 21 15.42 -12.23 4.78
C GLU A 21 15.31 -10.79 5.28
N ARG A 22 14.61 -10.54 6.41
CA ARG A 22 14.53 -9.21 7.07
C ARG A 22 15.76 -8.84 7.92
N LYS A 23 16.91 -9.43 7.65
CA LYS A 23 18.15 -9.10 8.40
C LYS A 23 18.79 -7.76 7.99
N SER A 24 18.28 -7.13 6.94
CA SER A 24 18.79 -5.83 6.52
C SER A 24 18.33 -4.74 7.48
N THR A 25 19.26 -3.91 7.90
CA THR A 25 18.99 -2.69 8.66
C THR A 25 18.73 -1.48 7.77
N TYR A 26 18.52 -1.72 6.46
CA TYR A 26 18.31 -0.64 5.50
C TYR A 26 17.00 0.11 5.79
N LEU A 27 17.14 1.43 5.91
CA LEU A 27 16.03 2.36 5.99
C LEU A 27 16.17 3.41 4.86
N PRO A 28 15.08 3.78 4.18
CA PRO A 28 15.12 4.88 3.22
C PRO A 28 15.52 6.17 3.93
N ARG A 29 16.06 7.13 3.19
CA ARG A 29 16.54 8.41 3.75
C ARG A 29 15.49 9.12 4.57
N ARG A 30 14.22 9.01 4.16
CA ARG A 30 13.07 9.59 4.87
C ARG A 30 11.91 8.62 4.95
N LEU A 31 11.15 8.74 6.01
CA LEU A 31 9.92 8.01 6.28
C LEU A 31 8.86 8.99 6.80
N ILE A 32 7.60 8.64 6.64
CA ILE A 32 6.49 9.34 7.27
C ILE A 32 6.17 8.63 8.57
N ALA A 33 6.39 9.31 9.69
CA ALA A 33 5.92 8.84 10.99
C ALA A 33 4.43 9.10 11.13
N VAL A 34 3.68 8.08 11.50
CA VAL A 34 2.21 8.09 11.61
C VAL A 34 1.81 7.80 13.04
N ARG A 35 0.93 8.63 13.59
CA ARG A 35 0.31 8.42 14.90
C ARG A 35 -1.20 8.62 14.81
N SER A 36 -1.94 7.91 15.64
CA SER A 36 -3.38 8.12 15.81
C SER A 36 -3.63 8.69 17.20
N GLU A 37 -4.20 9.89 17.27
CA GLU A 37 -4.58 10.55 18.51
C GLU A 37 -6.02 11.03 18.40
N ASN A 38 -6.87 10.65 19.36
CA ASN A 38 -8.31 11.04 19.38
C ASN A 38 -9.00 10.80 18.03
N SER A 39 -8.79 9.63 17.42
CA SER A 39 -9.32 9.24 16.10
C SER A 39 -8.84 10.12 14.93
N ARG A 40 -7.82 10.95 15.12
CA ARG A 40 -7.19 11.74 14.07
C ARG A 40 -5.84 11.13 13.71
N ILE A 41 -5.53 11.09 12.44
CA ILE A 41 -4.21 10.69 11.95
C ILE A 41 -3.32 11.93 11.92
N LEU A 42 -2.21 11.83 12.62
CA LEU A 42 -1.11 12.80 12.61
C LEU A 42 0.07 12.18 11.86
N ALA A 43 0.69 12.97 10.99
CA ALA A 43 1.83 12.53 10.21
C ALA A 43 2.91 13.60 10.17
N ARG A 44 4.18 13.17 10.21
CA ARG A 44 5.33 14.03 9.98
C ARG A 44 6.41 13.29 9.21
N LEU A 45 7.19 14.01 8.44
CA LEU A 45 8.38 13.48 7.79
C LEU A 45 9.52 13.36 8.82
N CYS A 46 10.23 12.24 8.82
CA CYS A 46 11.43 12.03 9.64
C CYS A 46 12.56 11.47 8.78
N ASN A 47 13.80 11.76 9.16
CA ASN A 47 14.97 11.15 8.55
C ASN A 47 15.24 9.78 9.18
N ASN A 48 15.96 8.91 8.47
CA ASN A 48 16.30 7.57 8.96
C ASN A 48 17.08 7.56 10.28
N ASN A 49 17.90 8.57 10.52
CA ASN A 49 18.64 8.71 11.80
C ASN A 49 17.75 9.07 13.01
N GLU A 50 16.50 9.48 12.77
CA GLU A 50 15.48 9.72 13.81
C GLU A 50 14.64 8.46 14.10
N VAL A 51 14.83 7.41 13.31
CA VAL A 51 14.03 6.17 13.36
C VAL A 51 14.84 5.08 14.07
N PRO A 52 14.29 4.39 15.06
CA PRO A 52 15.01 3.31 15.74
C PRO A 52 15.50 2.21 14.78
N VAL A 53 16.69 1.69 15.02
CA VAL A 53 17.25 0.58 14.23
C VAL A 53 16.32 -0.64 14.31
N GLY A 54 16.11 -1.31 13.19
CA GLY A 54 15.20 -2.47 13.10
C GLY A 54 13.71 -2.10 13.03
N THR A 55 13.38 -0.82 12.88
CA THR A 55 11.99 -0.39 12.71
C THR A 55 11.40 -0.95 11.42
N MET A 56 10.22 -1.54 11.54
CA MET A 56 9.42 -1.97 10.40
C MET A 56 8.59 -0.81 9.84
N TYR A 57 8.55 -0.72 8.53
CA TYR A 57 7.76 0.28 7.81
C TYR A 57 6.96 -0.36 6.67
N LEU A 58 5.92 0.34 6.25
CA LEU A 58 5.15 -0.01 5.06
C LEU A 58 5.61 0.83 3.86
N THR A 59 5.33 0.35 2.65
CA THR A 59 5.43 1.14 1.42
C THR A 59 4.04 1.32 0.82
N PHE A 60 3.88 2.33 -0.01
CA PHE A 60 2.62 2.59 -0.71
C PHE A 60 2.84 2.80 -2.20
N SER A 61 2.22 1.93 -3.00
CA SER A 61 2.22 1.99 -4.46
C SER A 61 0.89 2.55 -4.96
N HIS A 62 0.95 3.60 -5.78
CA HIS A 62 -0.24 4.28 -6.32
C HIS A 62 0.01 4.84 -7.71
N CYS A 63 -1.05 5.01 -8.49
CA CYS A 63 -1.00 5.76 -9.73
C CYS A 63 -1.01 7.25 -9.46
N TRP A 64 -0.12 7.99 -10.12
CA TRP A 64 -0.06 9.44 -10.01
C TRP A 64 -1.22 10.11 -10.74
N GLY A 65 -1.66 9.49 -11.88
CA GLY A 65 -2.68 10.06 -12.74
C GLY A 65 -2.30 11.42 -13.30
N ASN A 66 -3.28 12.07 -13.94
CA ASN A 66 -3.11 13.43 -14.52
C ASN A 66 -3.64 14.51 -13.57
N ILE A 67 -3.55 14.31 -12.26
CA ILE A 67 -4.03 15.27 -11.27
C ILE A 67 -2.87 15.85 -10.46
N SER A 68 -2.98 17.13 -10.14
CA SER A 68 -2.07 17.74 -9.18
C SER A 68 -2.43 17.29 -7.76
N PHE A 69 -1.44 16.86 -7.01
CA PHE A 69 -1.57 16.51 -5.59
C PHE A 69 -0.33 16.99 -4.81
N LEU A 70 -0.46 17.01 -3.51
CA LEU A 70 0.59 17.52 -2.62
C LEU A 70 1.78 16.55 -2.62
N THR A 71 2.96 17.04 -3.00
CA THR A 71 4.23 16.32 -3.01
C THR A 71 5.25 17.00 -2.11
N LEU A 72 6.33 16.30 -1.78
CA LEU A 72 7.45 16.88 -1.05
C LEU A 72 8.25 17.80 -1.97
N THR A 73 8.43 19.05 -1.54
CA THR A 73 9.23 20.06 -2.20
C THR A 73 10.22 20.70 -1.22
N ARG A 74 11.21 21.41 -1.71
CA ARG A 74 12.17 22.13 -0.87
C ARG A 74 11.47 23.13 0.07
N GLU A 75 10.42 23.81 -0.44
CA GLU A 75 9.68 24.84 0.29
C GLU A 75 8.88 24.24 1.47
N ASN A 76 8.27 23.06 1.28
CA ASN A 76 7.44 22.45 2.31
C ASN A 76 8.17 21.44 3.21
N LEU A 77 9.42 21.10 2.89
CA LEU A 77 10.23 20.11 3.63
C LEU A 77 10.30 20.43 5.14
N HIS A 78 10.58 21.67 5.49
CA HIS A 78 10.66 22.08 6.90
C HIS A 78 9.29 21.97 7.61
N GLN A 79 8.23 22.33 6.92
CA GLN A 79 6.87 22.18 7.44
C GLN A 79 6.51 20.71 7.64
N PHE A 80 6.81 19.85 6.65
CA PHE A 80 6.50 18.41 6.70
C PHE A 80 7.27 17.69 7.81
N ARG A 81 8.47 18.14 8.14
CA ARG A 81 9.21 17.62 9.30
C ARG A 81 8.52 17.90 10.63
N LYS A 82 7.77 19.00 10.73
CA LYS A 82 6.95 19.31 11.92
C LYS A 82 5.61 18.59 11.85
N SER A 83 4.89 18.77 10.77
CA SER A 83 3.56 18.18 10.55
C SER A 83 3.19 18.22 9.07
N ILE A 84 2.74 17.09 8.54
CA ILE A 84 2.14 16.98 7.22
C ILE A 84 0.66 17.35 7.34
N PRO A 85 0.12 18.25 6.51
CA PRO A 85 -1.29 18.61 6.55
C PRO A 85 -2.15 17.50 5.93
N VAL A 86 -2.44 16.45 6.71
CA VAL A 86 -3.11 15.21 6.24
C VAL A 86 -4.40 15.51 5.48
N ALA A 87 -5.20 16.48 5.92
CA ALA A 87 -6.44 16.86 5.24
C ALA A 87 -6.25 17.47 3.84
N LYS A 88 -5.02 17.87 3.48
CA LYS A 88 -4.69 18.39 2.14
C LYS A 88 -4.11 17.31 1.22
N LEU A 89 -3.85 16.12 1.74
CA LEU A 89 -3.39 14.98 0.95
C LEU A 89 -4.54 14.43 0.10
N SER A 90 -4.20 13.73 -0.99
CA SER A 90 -5.18 12.95 -1.73
C SER A 90 -5.84 11.89 -0.84
N GLN A 91 -7.06 11.48 -1.17
CA GLN A 91 -7.80 10.51 -0.36
C GLN A 91 -7.02 9.20 -0.21
N SER A 92 -6.34 8.73 -1.27
CA SER A 92 -5.53 7.51 -1.22
C SER A 92 -4.38 7.61 -0.21
N PHE A 93 -3.76 8.80 -0.06
CA PHE A 93 -2.70 9.00 0.94
C PHE A 93 -3.26 9.07 2.36
N GLN A 94 -4.40 9.74 2.55
CA GLN A 94 -5.08 9.76 3.85
C GLN A 94 -5.43 8.34 4.29
N ASP A 95 -5.98 7.54 3.38
CA ASP A 95 -6.34 6.14 3.63
C ASP A 95 -5.10 5.28 3.90
N ALA A 96 -4.00 5.48 3.16
CA ALA A 96 -2.74 4.75 3.39
C ALA A 96 -2.16 5.03 4.78
N LEU A 97 -2.20 6.29 5.23
CA LEU A 97 -1.79 6.67 6.59
C LEU A 97 -2.72 6.03 7.66
N TYR A 98 -4.03 6.05 7.42
CA TYR A 98 -5.01 5.40 8.28
C TYR A 98 -4.77 3.89 8.37
N VAL A 99 -4.60 3.22 7.22
CA VAL A 99 -4.30 1.78 7.15
C VAL A 99 -3.01 1.45 7.89
N THR A 100 -1.96 2.25 7.72
CA THR A 100 -0.70 2.09 8.43
C THR A 100 -0.90 2.03 9.93
N SER A 101 -1.63 3.00 10.47
CA SER A 101 -1.98 3.05 11.90
C SER A 101 -2.85 1.85 12.32
N GLN A 102 -3.85 1.47 11.51
CA GLN A 102 -4.75 0.36 11.80
C GLN A 102 -4.04 -1.01 11.76
N LEU A 103 -3.00 -1.16 10.96
CA LEU A 103 -2.16 -2.37 10.92
C LEU A 103 -1.16 -2.43 12.09
N GLY A 104 -1.03 -1.34 12.86
CA GLY A 104 -0.13 -1.25 14.01
C GLY A 104 1.29 -0.80 13.66
N PHE A 105 1.48 -0.22 12.47
CA PHE A 105 2.76 0.36 12.07
C PHE A 105 2.81 1.85 12.37
N GLN A 106 4.02 2.34 12.62
CA GLN A 106 4.28 3.74 12.91
C GLN A 106 4.94 4.48 11.73
N TYR A 107 5.36 3.76 10.68
CA TYR A 107 6.11 4.34 9.58
C TYR A 107 5.63 3.81 8.24
N ILE A 108 5.56 4.72 7.27
CA ILE A 108 5.26 4.40 5.88
C ILE A 108 6.16 5.22 4.96
N TRP A 109 6.53 4.62 3.83
CA TRP A 109 7.22 5.30 2.75
C TRP A 109 6.29 5.49 1.55
N ILE A 110 6.19 6.73 1.09
CA ILE A 110 5.43 7.13 -0.10
C ILE A 110 6.38 7.96 -0.96
N ASP A 111 6.67 7.51 -2.16
CA ASP A 111 7.68 8.12 -3.05
C ASP A 111 7.51 9.63 -3.19
N SER A 112 6.30 10.07 -3.47
CA SER A 112 5.96 11.48 -3.71
C SER A 112 6.04 12.37 -2.45
N LEU A 113 5.99 11.79 -1.26
CA LEU A 113 6.09 12.50 0.02
C LEU A 113 7.43 12.30 0.74
N CYS A 114 8.25 11.35 0.28
CA CYS A 114 9.56 11.06 0.86
C CYS A 114 10.73 11.52 -0.01
N ILE A 115 10.51 11.76 -1.33
CA ILE A 115 11.52 12.25 -2.26
C ILE A 115 11.21 13.69 -2.65
N VAL A 116 12.18 14.59 -2.54
CA VAL A 116 12.02 16.00 -2.94
C VAL A 116 11.94 16.07 -4.47
N ARG A 117 10.85 16.67 -4.99
CA ARG A 117 10.54 16.64 -6.43
C ARG A 117 11.02 17.86 -7.21
N ASN A 118 11.11 19.01 -6.59
CA ASN A 118 11.51 20.25 -7.25
C ASN A 118 12.96 20.63 -6.98
N ASP A 119 13.80 19.65 -6.76
CA ASP A 119 15.24 19.85 -6.64
C ASP A 119 15.83 20.11 -8.04
N PRO A 120 16.43 21.29 -8.32
CA PRO A 120 16.97 21.62 -9.64
C PRO A 120 18.00 20.60 -10.14
N ASP A 121 18.86 20.12 -9.26
CA ASP A 121 19.91 19.15 -9.58
C ASP A 121 19.42 17.71 -9.50
N GLN A 122 18.15 17.51 -9.09
CA GLN A 122 17.55 16.20 -8.87
C GLN A 122 18.39 15.28 -7.96
N GLU A 123 19.19 15.83 -7.06
CA GLU A 123 20.10 15.06 -6.19
C GLU A 123 19.36 14.05 -5.35
N ASP A 124 18.20 14.46 -4.82
CA ASP A 124 17.38 13.58 -3.99
C ASP A 124 16.81 12.41 -4.79
N CYS A 125 16.33 12.67 -6.01
CA CYS A 125 15.88 11.61 -6.91
C CYS A 125 17.03 10.69 -7.35
N LYS A 126 18.18 11.26 -7.71
CA LYS A 126 19.38 10.50 -8.10
C LYS A 126 19.87 9.61 -6.97
N HIS A 127 19.67 10.01 -5.71
CA HIS A 127 20.02 9.21 -4.55
C HIS A 127 18.98 8.11 -4.28
N GLU A 128 17.69 8.44 -4.24
CA GLU A 128 16.64 7.50 -3.79
C GLU A 128 16.21 6.50 -4.88
N VAL A 129 16.13 6.91 -6.15
CA VAL A 129 15.64 6.06 -7.23
C VAL A 129 16.46 4.77 -7.42
N PRO A 130 17.80 4.79 -7.39
CA PRO A 130 18.59 3.54 -7.46
C PRO A 130 18.34 2.59 -6.28
N HIS A 131 17.89 3.11 -5.14
CA HIS A 131 17.65 2.34 -3.93
C HIS A 131 16.19 1.88 -3.78
N MET A 132 15.30 2.19 -4.72
CA MET A 132 13.89 1.81 -4.62
C MET A 132 13.71 0.31 -4.42
N GLY A 133 14.51 -0.52 -5.08
CA GLY A 133 14.49 -1.96 -4.87
C GLY A 133 14.74 -2.36 -3.41
N GLU A 134 15.74 -1.75 -2.76
CA GLU A 134 16.03 -2.00 -1.35
C GLU A 134 14.93 -1.44 -0.43
N ILE A 135 14.33 -0.30 -0.78
CA ILE A 135 13.21 0.28 -0.03
C ILE A 135 12.03 -0.70 0.02
N TYR A 136 11.62 -1.24 -1.14
CA TYR A 136 10.51 -2.19 -1.21
C TYR A 136 10.86 -3.54 -0.58
N LYS A 137 12.05 -4.07 -0.83
CA LYS A 137 12.52 -5.34 -0.29
C LYS A 137 12.56 -5.38 1.25
N ASN A 138 12.92 -4.26 1.87
CA ASN A 138 13.02 -4.15 3.33
C ASN A 138 11.71 -3.69 4.00
N ALA A 139 10.67 -3.36 3.23
CA ALA A 139 9.36 -3.04 3.77
C ALA A 139 8.69 -4.27 4.40
N ALA A 140 7.94 -4.05 5.46
CA ALA A 140 7.15 -5.12 6.10
C ALA A 140 6.00 -5.58 5.20
N CYS A 141 5.41 -4.64 4.46
CA CYS A 141 4.32 -4.89 3.53
C CYS A 141 4.19 -3.69 2.58
N ASN A 142 3.79 -3.96 1.34
CA ASN A 142 3.38 -2.93 0.40
C ASN A 142 1.85 -2.81 0.38
N LEU A 143 1.36 -1.58 0.48
CA LEU A 143 -0.03 -1.23 0.23
C LEU A 143 -0.15 -0.81 -1.23
N ALA A 144 -0.94 -1.51 -2.04
CA ALA A 144 -1.06 -1.22 -3.46
C ALA A 144 -2.48 -0.76 -3.80
N ALA A 145 -2.61 0.49 -4.28
CA ALA A 145 -3.86 1.05 -4.79
C ALA A 145 -4.03 0.65 -6.26
N THR A 146 -4.66 -0.49 -6.51
CA THR A 146 -4.77 -1.07 -7.86
C THR A 146 -5.97 -0.57 -8.65
N ALA A 147 -7.05 -0.15 -7.98
CA ALA A 147 -8.34 0.10 -8.64
C ALA A 147 -8.44 1.40 -9.42
N PHE A 148 -7.68 2.42 -9.06
CA PHE A 148 -7.93 3.76 -9.57
C PHE A 148 -6.71 4.35 -10.25
N GLU A 149 -6.94 5.03 -11.37
CA GLU A 149 -5.91 5.72 -12.14
C GLU A 149 -5.32 6.94 -11.40
N ASN A 150 -5.96 7.36 -10.31
CA ASN A 150 -5.53 8.53 -9.53
C ASN A 150 -5.96 8.41 -8.06
N GLY A 151 -5.38 9.25 -7.22
CA GLY A 151 -5.57 9.20 -5.76
C GLY A 151 -6.88 9.80 -5.21
N ARG A 152 -7.84 10.21 -6.05
CA ARG A 152 -9.05 10.93 -5.58
C ARG A 152 -10.03 10.04 -4.81
N LEU A 153 -10.21 8.80 -5.25
CA LEU A 153 -11.26 7.91 -4.73
C LEU A 153 -10.84 7.12 -3.49
N GLY A 154 -9.58 7.20 -3.10
CA GLY A 154 -9.10 6.51 -1.90
C GLY A 154 -8.82 5.02 -2.10
N LEU A 155 -8.67 4.29 -0.98
CA LEU A 155 -8.41 2.85 -0.97
C LEU A 155 -9.67 2.03 -0.70
N PHE A 156 -10.69 2.65 -0.11
CA PHE A 156 -11.90 1.96 0.32
C PHE A 156 -13.01 2.15 -0.70
N SER A 157 -13.40 1.07 -1.37
CA SER A 157 -14.60 1.03 -2.22
C SER A 157 -15.71 0.26 -1.52
N GLU A 158 -16.95 0.69 -1.72
CA GLU A 158 -18.10 -0.10 -1.35
C GLU A 158 -18.17 -1.35 -2.23
N ARG A 159 -18.25 -2.50 -1.61
CA ARG A 159 -18.36 -3.78 -2.29
C ARG A 159 -19.69 -4.44 -1.93
N HIS A 160 -20.50 -4.74 -2.92
CA HIS A 160 -21.67 -5.55 -2.71
C HIS A 160 -21.29 -6.98 -2.33
N SER A 161 -21.85 -7.49 -1.23
CA SER A 161 -21.57 -8.86 -0.74
C SER A 161 -21.86 -9.94 -1.80
N ALA A 162 -22.84 -9.69 -2.68
CA ALA A 162 -23.16 -10.58 -3.79
C ALA A 162 -22.02 -10.76 -4.80
N HIS A 163 -21.07 -9.82 -4.89
CA HIS A 163 -19.93 -9.91 -5.81
C HIS A 163 -18.73 -10.65 -5.16
N ILE A 164 -18.74 -10.80 -3.83
CA ILE A 164 -17.63 -11.39 -3.08
C ILE A 164 -17.96 -12.82 -2.64
N LEU A 165 -19.23 -13.07 -2.31
CA LEU A 165 -19.65 -14.37 -1.80
C LEU A 165 -19.87 -15.35 -2.96
N PRO A 166 -19.50 -16.64 -2.77
CA PRO A 166 -19.80 -17.67 -3.74
C PRO A 166 -21.30 -17.76 -3.99
N ALA A 167 -21.69 -17.77 -5.25
CA ALA A 167 -23.08 -18.04 -5.62
C ALA A 167 -23.40 -19.52 -5.39
N GLN A 168 -24.41 -19.82 -4.60
CA GLN A 168 -24.87 -21.19 -4.42
C GLN A 168 -25.76 -21.59 -5.61
N VAL A 169 -25.36 -22.63 -6.33
CA VAL A 169 -26.13 -23.22 -7.42
C VAL A 169 -26.63 -24.60 -6.96
N ILE A 170 -27.94 -24.81 -7.03
CA ILE A 170 -28.58 -26.07 -6.70
C ILE A 170 -28.89 -26.79 -7.99
N CYS A 171 -28.23 -27.91 -8.26
CA CYS A 171 -28.47 -28.73 -9.45
C CYS A 171 -29.28 -29.97 -9.07
N LYS A 172 -30.36 -30.20 -9.86
CA LYS A 172 -31.25 -31.33 -9.70
C LYS A 172 -31.21 -32.27 -10.93
N TRP A 173 -30.02 -32.45 -11.48
CA TRP A 173 -29.86 -33.23 -12.72
C TRP A 173 -30.03 -34.74 -12.53
N ASP A 174 -29.66 -35.21 -11.30
CA ASP A 174 -29.76 -36.63 -10.96
C ASP A 174 -30.87 -36.82 -9.90
N TRP A 175 -32.12 -36.86 -10.31
CA TRP A 175 -33.21 -37.19 -9.41
C TRP A 175 -33.04 -38.60 -8.84
N PRO A 176 -33.11 -38.79 -7.50
CA PRO A 176 -33.58 -37.88 -6.44
C PRO A 176 -32.49 -37.05 -5.75
N PHE A 177 -31.26 -37.00 -6.22
CA PHE A 177 -30.15 -36.33 -5.55
C PHE A 177 -30.09 -34.84 -5.94
N THR A 178 -30.02 -34.00 -4.90
CA THR A 178 -29.77 -32.57 -5.05
C THR A 178 -28.33 -32.27 -4.70
N LYS A 179 -27.53 -31.76 -5.65
CA LYS A 179 -26.16 -31.33 -5.41
C LYS A 179 -26.10 -29.82 -5.26
N LYS A 180 -25.39 -29.34 -4.26
CA LYS A 180 -25.11 -27.93 -4.05
C LYS A 180 -23.71 -27.63 -4.54
N PHE A 181 -23.57 -26.66 -5.43
CA PHE A 181 -22.29 -26.15 -5.90
C PHE A 181 -22.14 -24.71 -5.45
N TYR A 182 -20.92 -24.31 -5.16
CA TYR A 182 -20.55 -22.93 -4.88
C TYR A 182 -19.72 -22.43 -6.06
N VAL A 183 -20.26 -21.51 -6.81
CA VAL A 183 -19.56 -20.88 -7.93
C VAL A 183 -19.02 -19.55 -7.44
N GLN A 184 -17.71 -19.41 -7.47
CA GLN A 184 -17.04 -18.18 -7.18
C GLN A 184 -16.31 -17.71 -8.43
N CYS A 185 -16.42 -16.41 -8.77
CA CYS A 185 -15.51 -15.83 -9.74
C CYS A 185 -14.09 -16.08 -9.27
N ALA A 186 -13.29 -16.78 -10.05
CA ALA A 186 -11.87 -16.83 -9.80
C ALA A 186 -11.39 -15.38 -9.79
N PHE A 187 -10.73 -14.97 -8.71
CA PHE A 187 -9.97 -13.73 -8.68
C PHE A 187 -8.81 -13.94 -9.65
N LEU A 188 -9.05 -13.59 -10.89
CA LEU A 188 -8.09 -13.84 -11.93
C LEU A 188 -6.97 -12.84 -11.75
N TRP A 189 -5.76 -13.35 -11.70
CA TRP A 189 -4.53 -12.58 -11.74
C TRP A 189 -4.54 -11.56 -12.88
N GLU A 190 -5.23 -11.85 -13.97
CA GLU A 190 -5.48 -10.98 -15.12
C GLU A 190 -6.05 -9.61 -14.73
N TYR A 191 -7.04 -9.55 -13.82
CA TYR A 191 -7.59 -8.27 -13.37
C TYR A 191 -6.61 -7.42 -12.58
N ILE A 192 -5.69 -8.06 -11.89
CA ILE A 192 -4.64 -7.34 -11.15
C ILE A 192 -3.65 -6.78 -12.17
N THR A 193 -3.22 -7.58 -13.15
CA THR A 193 -2.23 -7.19 -14.16
C THR A 193 -2.76 -6.15 -15.14
N GLU A 194 -4.07 -6.10 -15.38
CA GLU A 194 -4.72 -5.09 -16.21
C GLU A 194 -5.05 -3.79 -15.45
N SER A 195 -4.83 -3.76 -14.13
CA SER A 195 -5.12 -2.57 -13.35
C SER A 195 -4.22 -1.39 -13.73
N PRO A 196 -4.70 -0.13 -13.57
CA PRO A 196 -3.94 1.06 -13.90
C PRO A 196 -2.55 1.11 -13.23
N LEU A 197 -2.42 0.56 -12.03
CA LEU A 197 -1.17 0.50 -11.32
C LEU A 197 -0.11 -0.29 -12.09
N TYR A 198 -0.48 -1.39 -12.74
CA TYR A 198 0.45 -2.26 -13.49
C TYR A 198 0.90 -1.71 -14.83
N THR A 199 0.31 -0.63 -15.31
CA THR A 199 0.81 0.08 -16.51
C THR A 199 2.11 0.85 -16.24
N ARG A 200 2.52 0.98 -14.97
CA ARG A 200 3.75 1.66 -14.56
C ARG A 200 4.94 0.69 -14.55
N GLY A 201 6.03 1.05 -15.22
CA GLY A 201 7.22 0.20 -15.31
C GLY A 201 7.86 -0.18 -13.96
N TRP A 202 7.75 0.68 -12.94
CA TRP A 202 8.33 0.44 -11.60
C TRP A 202 7.53 -0.54 -10.75
N VAL A 203 6.25 -0.77 -11.05
CA VAL A 203 5.35 -1.66 -10.29
C VAL A 203 5.87 -3.09 -10.23
N ILE A 204 6.59 -3.54 -11.23
CA ILE A 204 7.23 -4.87 -11.22
C ILE A 204 8.16 -4.99 -10.02
N GLN A 205 8.99 -3.99 -9.74
CA GLN A 205 9.87 -3.98 -8.55
C GLN A 205 9.05 -3.89 -7.27
N GLU A 206 8.02 -3.06 -7.25
CA GLU A 206 7.13 -2.86 -6.10
C GLU A 206 6.42 -4.15 -5.69
N HIS A 207 6.14 -5.05 -6.62
CA HIS A 207 5.45 -6.32 -6.37
C HIS A 207 6.37 -7.52 -6.19
N ILE A 208 7.43 -7.63 -6.98
CA ILE A 208 8.32 -8.80 -6.93
C ILE A 208 9.24 -8.77 -5.71
N LEU A 209 9.67 -7.57 -5.30
CA LEU A 209 10.65 -7.42 -4.22
C LEU A 209 10.01 -7.40 -2.83
N VAL A 210 8.71 -7.20 -2.73
CA VAL A 210 7.99 -7.18 -1.46
C VAL A 210 7.48 -8.57 -1.11
N TYR A 211 7.77 -9.05 0.10
CA TYR A 211 7.30 -10.36 0.58
C TYR A 211 5.79 -10.42 0.83
N ILE A 212 5.17 -9.28 1.16
CA ILE A 212 3.75 -9.17 1.43
C ILE A 212 3.21 -7.93 0.72
N CYS A 213 2.21 -8.12 -0.13
CA CYS A 213 1.48 -7.04 -0.76
C CYS A 213 0.00 -7.13 -0.38
N LEU A 214 -0.54 -6.05 0.17
CA LEU A 214 -1.96 -5.89 0.36
C LEU A 214 -2.52 -5.08 -0.81
N LEU A 215 -3.26 -5.76 -1.67
CA LEU A 215 -3.94 -5.15 -2.79
C LEU A 215 -5.24 -4.52 -2.30
N TYR A 216 -5.33 -3.20 -2.38
CA TYR A 216 -6.54 -2.45 -2.08
C TYR A 216 -7.27 -2.13 -3.36
N THR A 217 -8.54 -2.53 -3.40
CA THR A 217 -9.49 -2.20 -4.46
C THR A 217 -9.06 -2.68 -5.85
N SER A 218 -9.26 -3.94 -6.10
CA SER A 218 -9.50 -4.38 -7.47
C SER A 218 -10.95 -4.04 -7.81
N PRO A 219 -11.25 -3.31 -8.89
CA PRO A 219 -12.62 -3.19 -9.35
C PRO A 219 -13.16 -4.59 -9.60
N SER A 220 -14.41 -4.81 -9.19
CA SER A 220 -15.09 -6.03 -9.61
C SER A 220 -15.21 -5.98 -11.14
N PRO A 221 -15.00 -7.09 -11.86
CA PRO A 221 -15.20 -7.13 -13.30
C PRO A 221 -16.64 -6.86 -13.75
N ARG A 222 -17.49 -6.42 -12.84
CA ARG A 222 -18.92 -6.17 -13.05
C ARG A 222 -19.38 -4.76 -12.63
N ASP A 223 -18.45 -3.86 -12.29
CA ASP A 223 -18.74 -2.45 -12.02
C ASP A 223 -18.64 -1.61 -13.28
#